data_ac307f204356a2ff986996ca8fb8bc74
#
_entry.id   ac307f204356a2ff986996ca8fb8bc74
#
_cell.length_a   1.000
_cell.length_b   1.000
_cell.length_c   1.000
_cell.angle_alpha   90.00
_cell.angle_beta   90.00
_cell.angle_gamma   90.00
#
_symmetry.space_group_name_H-M   'P 1'
#
loop_
_entity.id
_entity.type
_entity.pdbx_description
1 polymer ?
#
loop_
_entity_poly.entity_id
_entity_poly.type
_entity_poly.pdbx_seq_one_letter_code
_entity_poly.pdbx_strand_id
1 'polypeptide(L)'
;SNSEFEQISPLEHLFHCNFSSATTDEEGEWLTAMEIFNYLQENTRDKLSVNKINWFGRILHKLNVPKRASIRGTLYHVVKLE
;
A
#
# COMPACT_ATOMS: atom_id res chain seq x y z
N SER A 1 25.53 -3.07 12.57
CA SER A 1 25.14 -3.57 11.28
C SER A 1 24.15 -2.67 10.59
N ASN A 2 24.12 -2.78 9.34
CA ASN A 2 23.24 -1.95 8.54
C ASN A 2 22.02 -2.69 8.09
N SER A 3 21.81 -3.86 8.58
CA SER A 3 20.71 -4.67 8.13
C SER A 3 19.38 -3.99 8.41
N GLU A 4 19.27 -3.26 9.50
CA GLU A 4 18.01 -2.59 9.81
C GLU A 4 17.70 -1.49 8.82
N PHE A 5 18.71 -0.96 8.14
CA PHE A 5 18.46 0.05 7.12
C PHE A 5 17.93 -0.54 5.84
N GLU A 6 18.27 -1.78 5.62
CA GLU A 6 17.92 -2.45 4.39
C GLU A 6 16.65 -3.22 4.52
N GLN A 7 16.15 -3.35 5.73
CA GLN A 7 14.94 -4.09 5.95
C GLN A 7 13.74 -3.34 5.42
N ILE A 8 12.96 -4.05 4.66
CA ILE A 8 11.68 -3.55 4.21
C ILE A 8 10.70 -3.90 5.31
N SER A 9 9.88 -2.96 5.73
CA SER A 9 8.89 -3.24 6.76
C SER A 9 7.97 -4.37 6.26
N PRO A 10 7.45 -5.19 7.16
CA PRO A 10 6.54 -6.26 6.74
C PRO A 10 5.36 -5.74 5.93
N LEU A 11 4.87 -4.58 6.28
CA LEU A 11 3.74 -3.99 5.59
C LEU A 11 4.12 -3.56 4.16
N GLU A 12 5.30 -2.99 4.01
CA GLU A 12 5.77 -2.60 2.68
C GLU A 12 5.98 -3.84 1.81
N HIS A 13 6.52 -4.89 2.40
CA HIS A 13 6.72 -6.14 1.68
C HIS A 13 5.38 -6.73 1.22
N LEU A 14 4.38 -6.70 2.10
CA LEU A 14 3.06 -7.19 1.75
C LEU A 14 2.47 -6.40 0.59
N PHE A 15 2.69 -5.09 0.61
CA PHE A 15 2.19 -4.25 -0.47
C PHE A 15 2.82 -4.68 -1.80
N HIS A 16 4.14 -4.84 -1.81
CA HIS A 16 4.82 -5.23 -3.04
C HIS A 16 4.43 -6.62 -3.53
N CYS A 17 4.04 -7.49 -2.62
CA CYS A 17 3.61 -8.83 -3.00
C CYS A 17 2.22 -8.86 -3.61
N ASN A 18 1.41 -7.86 -3.30
CA ASN A 18 0.00 -7.86 -3.71
C ASN A 18 -0.36 -6.73 -4.66
N PHE A 19 0.47 -5.71 -4.75
CA PHE A 19 0.17 -4.54 -5.56
C PHE A 19 1.41 -4.01 -6.26
N SER A 20 1.17 -3.26 -7.31
CA SER A 20 2.20 -2.52 -8.00
C SER A 20 1.61 -1.14 -8.28
N SER A 21 2.48 -0.13 -8.39
CA SER A 21 2.02 1.20 -8.77
C SER A 21 1.56 1.15 -10.23
N ALA A 22 0.41 1.74 -10.51
CA ALA A 22 -0.07 1.83 -11.87
C ALA A 22 0.77 2.84 -12.64
N THR A 23 1.06 2.53 -13.89
CA THR A 23 1.87 3.42 -14.73
C THR A 23 1.05 4.17 -15.75
N THR A 24 -0.18 3.74 -15.99
CA THR A 24 -1.07 4.42 -16.93
C THR A 24 -2.43 4.56 -16.29
N ASP A 25 -3.22 5.49 -16.83
CA ASP A 25 -4.58 5.70 -16.32
C ASP A 25 -5.51 4.54 -16.68
N GLU A 26 -5.11 3.71 -17.61
CA GLU A 26 -5.98 2.65 -18.10
C GLU A 26 -5.88 1.38 -17.29
N GLU A 27 -4.88 1.27 -16.43
CA GLU A 27 -4.72 0.06 -15.64
C GLU A 27 -4.93 0.36 -14.16
N GLY A 28 -5.20 -0.70 -13.40
CA GLY A 28 -5.26 -0.58 -11.95
C GLY A 28 -6.57 -0.04 -11.44
N GLU A 29 -6.56 0.27 -10.17
CA GLU A 29 -7.73 0.76 -9.47
C GLU A 29 -7.33 1.93 -8.58
N TRP A 30 -8.31 2.77 -8.28
CA TRP A 30 -8.11 3.87 -7.36
C TRP A 30 -8.69 3.46 -6.01
N LEU A 31 -7.83 3.21 -5.04
CA LEU A 31 -8.23 2.72 -3.72
C LEU A 31 -7.70 3.64 -2.63
N THR A 32 -8.47 3.75 -1.55
CA THR A 32 -7.96 4.49 -0.39
C THR A 32 -6.91 3.64 0.32
N ALA A 33 -6.10 4.29 1.15
CA ALA A 33 -5.11 3.55 1.93
C ALA A 33 -5.78 2.48 2.79
N MET A 34 -6.95 2.80 3.34
CA MET A 34 -7.69 1.84 4.17
C MET A 34 -8.13 0.63 3.37
N GLU A 35 -8.59 0.85 2.14
CA GLU A 35 -9.02 -0.26 1.29
C GLU A 35 -7.84 -1.17 0.95
N ILE A 36 -6.70 -0.57 0.64
CA ILE A 36 -5.50 -1.35 0.34
C ILE A 36 -5.06 -2.11 1.59
N PHE A 37 -5.07 -1.44 2.73
CA PHE A 37 -4.67 -2.05 3.98
C PHE A 37 -5.56 -3.25 4.33
N ASN A 38 -6.87 -3.11 4.17
CA ASN A 38 -7.80 -4.20 4.44
C ASN A 38 -7.57 -5.38 3.50
N TYR A 39 -7.26 -5.08 2.25
CA TYR A 39 -6.96 -6.15 1.29
C TYR A 39 -5.71 -6.91 1.74
N LEU A 40 -4.69 -6.20 2.18
CA LEU A 40 -3.47 -6.85 2.67
C LEU A 40 -3.76 -7.68 3.90
N GLN A 41 -4.62 -7.16 4.79
CA GLN A 41 -4.98 -7.89 6.00
C GLN A 41 -5.65 -9.23 5.67
N GLU A 42 -6.46 -9.24 4.63
CA GLU A 42 -7.16 -10.46 4.22
C GLU A 42 -6.24 -11.46 3.53
N ASN A 43 -5.11 -10.98 3.03
CA ASN A 43 -4.22 -11.82 2.26
C ASN A 43 -2.94 -12.17 3.01
N THR A 44 -2.93 -11.99 4.31
CA THR A 44 -1.80 -12.37 5.13
C THR A 44 -2.31 -13.15 6.34
N ARG A 45 -1.48 -14.05 6.82
CA ARG A 45 -1.81 -14.80 8.03
C ARG A 45 -1.49 -13.99 9.28
N ASP A 46 -0.60 -13.03 9.14
CA ASP A 46 -0.22 -12.20 10.27
C ASP A 46 -1.28 -11.15 10.51
N LYS A 47 -1.54 -10.91 11.78
CA LYS A 47 -2.52 -9.92 12.14
C LYS A 47 -1.89 -8.54 12.10
N LEU A 48 -2.43 -7.68 11.26
CA LEU A 48 -1.94 -6.31 11.16
C LEU A 48 -2.66 -5.43 12.17
N SER A 49 -1.89 -4.57 12.82
CA SER A 49 -2.46 -3.65 13.78
C SER A 49 -3.15 -2.49 13.07
N VAL A 50 -4.33 -2.13 13.56
CA VAL A 50 -5.08 -1.01 13.01
C VAL A 50 -4.25 0.28 13.07
N ASN A 51 -3.38 0.39 14.06
CA ASN A 51 -2.53 1.57 14.21
C ASN A 51 -1.54 1.73 13.06
N LYS A 52 -1.33 0.68 12.29
CA LYS A 52 -0.39 0.73 11.20
C LYS A 52 -0.93 1.45 9.98
N ILE A 53 -2.21 1.82 9.98
CA ILE A 53 -2.78 2.49 8.81
C ILE A 53 -2.10 3.83 8.55
N ASN A 54 -1.76 4.58 9.60
CA ASN A 54 -1.06 5.85 9.43
C ASN A 54 0.34 5.62 8.87
N TRP A 55 0.98 4.57 9.34
CA TRP A 55 2.29 4.19 8.86
C TRP A 55 2.22 3.80 7.39
N PHE A 56 1.15 3.10 7.03
CA PHE A 56 0.96 2.64 5.67
C PHE A 56 0.82 3.81 4.70
N GLY A 57 0.14 4.87 5.13
CA GLY A 57 0.03 6.07 4.30
C GLY A 57 1.40 6.64 3.98
N ARG A 58 2.31 6.62 4.94
CA ARG A 58 3.67 7.10 4.74
C ARG A 58 4.43 6.20 3.76
N ILE A 59 4.20 4.91 3.85
CA ILE A 59 4.83 3.96 2.94
C ILE A 59 4.39 4.24 1.50
N LEU A 60 3.10 4.43 1.30
CA LEU A 60 2.58 4.73 -0.03
C LEU A 60 3.16 6.03 -0.58
N HIS A 61 3.32 7.02 0.28
CA HIS A 61 3.92 8.29 -0.14
C HIS A 61 5.40 8.09 -0.51
N LYS A 62 6.10 7.32 0.29
CA LYS A 62 7.52 7.05 0.06
C LYS A 62 7.74 6.32 -1.26
N LEU A 63 6.81 5.46 -1.63
CA LEU A 63 6.92 4.68 -2.86
C LEU A 63 6.46 5.46 -4.09
N ASN A 64 6.04 6.71 -3.89
CA ASN A 64 5.59 7.56 -4.98
C ASN A 64 4.42 6.98 -5.75
N VAL A 65 3.53 6.30 -5.05
CA VAL A 65 2.33 5.76 -5.66
C VAL A 65 1.46 6.94 -6.14
N PRO A 66 1.01 6.94 -7.39
CA PRO A 66 0.14 8.01 -7.87
C PRO A 66 -1.09 8.14 -6.99
N LYS A 67 -1.50 9.35 -6.72
CA LYS A 67 -2.64 9.59 -5.84
C LYS A 67 -3.43 10.81 -6.31
N ARG A 68 -4.68 10.87 -5.86
CA ARG A 68 -5.51 12.03 -6.09
C ARG A 68 -6.52 12.15 -4.96
N ALA A 69 -7.01 13.37 -4.76
CA ALA A 69 -8.00 13.63 -3.74
C ALA A 69 -9.39 13.30 -4.24
N SER A 70 -10.25 12.85 -3.34
CA SER A 70 -11.64 12.59 -3.66
C SER A 70 -12.46 12.82 -2.39
N ILE A 71 -13.79 12.75 -2.52
CA ILE A 71 -14.64 12.88 -1.34
C ILE A 71 -14.46 11.75 -0.36
N ARG A 72 -13.90 10.63 -0.83
CA ARG A 72 -13.60 9.48 0.03
C ARG A 72 -12.24 9.61 0.70
N GLY A 73 -11.50 10.67 0.40
CA GLY A 73 -10.16 10.86 0.87
C GLY A 73 -9.16 10.69 -0.26
N THR A 74 -7.91 10.45 0.08
CA THR A 74 -6.88 10.26 -0.93
C THR A 74 -7.00 8.86 -1.53
N LEU A 75 -7.04 8.80 -2.85
CA LEU A 75 -7.07 7.53 -3.57
C LEU A 75 -5.69 7.28 -4.17
N TYR A 76 -5.25 6.04 -4.12
CA TYR A 76 -3.97 5.63 -4.67
C TYR A 76 -4.19 4.73 -5.87
N HIS A 77 -3.41 4.97 -6.92
CA HIS A 77 -3.56 4.25 -8.18
C HIS A 77 -2.64 3.03 -8.18
N VAL A 78 -3.22 1.85 -8.02
CA VAL A 78 -2.45 0.62 -7.87
C VAL A 78 -3.04 -0.47 -8.76
N VAL A 79 -2.19 -1.46 -9.04
CA VAL A 79 -2.58 -2.64 -9.80
C VAL A 79 -2.49 -3.83 -8.87
N LYS A 80 -3.56 -4.62 -8.79
CA LYS A 80 -3.52 -5.84 -8.00
C LYS A 80 -2.74 -6.90 -8.74
N LEU A 81 -1.80 -7.51 -8.04
CA LEU A 81 -1.02 -8.61 -8.58
C LEU A 81 -1.73 -9.91 -8.28
N GLU A 82 -1.73 -10.82 -9.23
CA GLU A 82 -2.37 -12.12 -9.03
C GLU A 82 -1.36 -13.22 -8.91
#